data_37dc2ada76194672813911dd5553aacc
#
_entry.id   37dc2ada76194672813911dd5553aacc
#
_cell.length_a   1.000
_cell.length_b   1.000
_cell.length_c   1.000
_cell.angle_alpha   90.00
_cell.angle_beta   90.00
_cell.angle_gamma   90.00
#
_symmetry.space_group_name_H-M   'P 1'
#
loop_
_entity.id
_entity.type
_entity.pdbx_description
1 polymer ?
#
loop_
_entity_poly.entity_id
_entity_poly.type
_entity_poly.pdbx_seq_one_letter_code
_entity_poly.pdbx_strand_id
1 'polypeptide(L)'
;MSLTIEQANTQLTSKPGLFNIEEIDIRGVPTRVWKAAPPSLRTVLDISRSHGAKDYLVYEDERWTFAEHYRAVAALATRLVEDLGIQQGDRVALAMRNLPEWPMVFWATVSIGAVIVPLNAWWTGDELEFGLADSGARVLFCDAERLERITPHLDRLPALERIIVARGSGALPEGVLDFHGFRGDLPEKAVLPKATIAPDDDATIFYTSGTTGKPKGALGTHRNVCQNLISGAFVRMRASVLRGEDPTGGMQMVGPSMLLSVPLFHVTGCHGFLIGMTLAGGKLVMMYKWDAQRAIELIEAESISTFGGVPSMVWQVLEHPELPNHDLSCVTNIAYGGAPAAPELLKRIRQTFPKVDPGNGYGMTETSALCTSNSAEEYHRRPDSVGCPAPVTEIKIVGADGSELPRGQVGELWVKGPNVIKGYWNRPEANASTFTNGWLHTGDLARMDEDGYLYIVDRAKDMLIRGGENIYCVEVEDALYSHPAVMDAAVVGIPHRVLGEEVGAVVQIAPGHSVSVEELQAHVGGHLARFKVPVRIELRSEPLPRNANGKILKNQLKQELGLLPEAAPA
;
A
#
# COMPACT_ATOMS: atom_id res chain seq x y z
N MET A 1 11.83 -12.78 -31.13
CA MET A 1 10.50 -12.95 -30.55
C MET A 1 10.59 -12.57 -29.09
N SER A 2 9.71 -11.72 -28.60
CA SER A 2 9.62 -11.41 -27.17
C SER A 2 9.17 -12.67 -26.42
N LEU A 3 9.75 -12.91 -25.25
CA LEU A 3 9.35 -14.03 -24.38
C LEU A 3 7.92 -13.81 -23.88
N THR A 4 7.18 -14.91 -23.68
CA THR A 4 5.90 -14.85 -22.95
C THR A 4 6.14 -14.77 -21.44
N ILE A 5 5.12 -14.38 -20.66
CA ILE A 5 5.17 -14.40 -19.20
C ILE A 5 5.56 -15.78 -18.66
N GLU A 6 4.99 -16.84 -19.22
CA GLU A 6 5.27 -18.22 -18.82
C GLU A 6 6.72 -18.61 -19.10
N GLN A 7 7.26 -18.24 -20.25
CA GLN A 7 8.66 -18.47 -20.60
C GLN A 7 9.61 -17.70 -19.68
N ALA A 8 9.31 -16.45 -19.37
CA ALA A 8 10.10 -15.64 -18.43
C ALA A 8 10.03 -16.22 -17.01
N ASN A 9 8.85 -16.64 -16.54
CA ASN A 9 8.69 -17.32 -15.26
C ASN A 9 9.54 -18.60 -15.21
N THR A 10 9.46 -19.44 -16.23
CA THR A 10 10.23 -20.70 -16.35
C THR A 10 11.75 -20.40 -16.33
N GLN A 11 12.21 -19.40 -17.10
CA GLN A 11 13.62 -19.02 -17.14
C GLN A 11 14.16 -18.62 -15.76
N LEU A 12 13.37 -17.89 -14.97
CA LEU A 12 13.77 -17.41 -13.65
C LEU A 12 13.70 -18.49 -12.56
N THR A 13 12.75 -19.43 -12.67
CA THR A 13 12.51 -20.45 -11.63
C THR A 13 13.23 -21.77 -11.87
N SER A 14 13.70 -22.03 -13.11
CA SER A 14 14.35 -23.30 -13.48
C SER A 14 15.77 -23.47 -12.96
N LYS A 15 16.47 -22.37 -12.64
CA LYS A 15 17.84 -22.40 -12.15
C LYS A 15 17.88 -22.34 -10.62
N PRO A 16 18.83 -23.05 -9.95
CA PRO A 16 19.04 -22.88 -8.53
C PRO A 16 19.34 -21.43 -8.17
N GLY A 17 18.63 -20.87 -7.19
CA GLY A 17 18.81 -19.48 -6.80
C GLY A 17 17.66 -18.92 -5.98
N LEU A 18 17.56 -17.59 -5.99
CA LEU A 18 16.58 -16.83 -5.19
C LEU A 18 15.12 -17.21 -5.48
N PHE A 19 14.82 -17.62 -6.72
CA PHE A 19 13.45 -17.87 -7.18
C PHE A 19 13.09 -19.36 -7.26
N ASN A 20 13.79 -20.21 -6.50
CA ASN A 20 13.37 -21.59 -6.36
C ASN A 20 12.07 -21.69 -5.57
N ILE A 21 11.17 -22.52 -6.07
CA ILE A 21 9.86 -22.75 -5.47
C ILE A 21 9.88 -24.12 -4.78
N GLU A 22 9.24 -24.20 -3.63
CA GLU A 22 8.85 -25.46 -2.99
C GLU A 22 7.39 -25.38 -2.56
N GLU A 23 6.77 -26.55 -2.33
CA GLU A 23 5.42 -26.63 -1.78
C GLU A 23 5.52 -27.08 -0.32
N ILE A 24 4.83 -26.34 0.55
CA ILE A 24 4.75 -26.65 1.99
C ILE A 24 3.30 -26.57 2.44
N ASP A 25 3.00 -27.19 3.56
CA ASP A 25 1.71 -27.00 4.23
C ASP A 25 1.73 -25.68 5.03
N ILE A 26 0.77 -24.82 4.74
CA ILE A 26 0.51 -23.60 5.53
C ILE A 26 -0.91 -23.69 6.09
N ARG A 27 -1.02 -23.98 7.37
CA ARG A 27 -2.31 -24.07 8.08
C ARG A 27 -3.29 -25.06 7.43
N GLY A 28 -2.79 -26.22 7.01
CA GLY A 28 -3.58 -27.26 6.35
C GLY A 28 -3.81 -27.05 4.85
N VAL A 29 -3.13 -26.08 4.24
CA VAL A 29 -3.28 -25.77 2.80
C VAL A 29 -1.93 -25.93 2.09
N PRO A 30 -1.79 -26.84 1.12
CA PRO A 30 -0.61 -26.92 0.26
C PRO A 30 -0.40 -25.59 -0.47
N THR A 31 0.77 -24.99 -0.27
CA THR A 31 1.06 -23.64 -0.75
C THR A 31 2.47 -23.58 -1.31
N ARG A 32 2.60 -23.04 -2.53
CA ARG A 32 3.90 -22.75 -3.15
C ARG A 32 4.55 -21.55 -2.46
N VAL A 33 5.84 -21.67 -2.15
CA VAL A 33 6.63 -20.64 -1.48
C VAL A 33 7.99 -20.47 -2.16
N TRP A 34 8.57 -19.28 -2.00
CA TRP A 34 9.96 -19.04 -2.33
C TRP A 34 10.86 -19.69 -1.28
N LYS A 35 11.61 -20.71 -1.68
CA LYS A 35 12.50 -21.47 -0.78
C LYS A 35 13.58 -20.59 -0.13
N ALA A 36 14.06 -19.59 -0.85
CA ALA A 36 15.12 -18.69 -0.38
C ALA A 36 14.61 -17.42 0.33
N ALA A 37 13.30 -17.31 0.58
CA ALA A 37 12.78 -16.16 1.32
C ALA A 37 13.34 -16.13 2.76
N PRO A 38 13.70 -14.94 3.28
CA PRO A 38 14.10 -14.80 4.68
C PRO A 38 13.05 -15.41 5.60
N PRO A 39 13.45 -16.21 6.61
CA PRO A 39 12.48 -16.86 7.50
C PRO A 39 11.72 -15.87 8.39
N SER A 40 12.27 -14.67 8.62
CA SER A 40 11.64 -13.64 9.44
C SER A 40 12.08 -12.24 9.03
N LEU A 41 11.32 -11.23 9.45
CA LEU A 41 11.68 -9.82 9.30
C LEU A 41 12.99 -9.49 10.04
N ARG A 42 13.28 -10.14 11.17
CA ARG A 42 14.57 -10.02 11.85
C ARG A 42 15.73 -10.38 10.92
N THR A 43 15.60 -11.44 10.13
CA THR A 43 16.62 -11.84 9.15
C THR A 43 16.82 -10.76 8.09
N VAL A 44 15.76 -10.09 7.65
CA VAL A 44 15.87 -8.95 6.71
C VAL A 44 16.68 -7.81 7.33
N LEU A 45 16.39 -7.47 8.57
CA LEU A 45 17.14 -6.44 9.30
C LEU A 45 18.61 -6.85 9.49
N ASP A 46 18.89 -8.11 9.84
CA ASP A 46 20.26 -8.60 10.00
C ASP A 46 21.06 -8.55 8.70
N ILE A 47 20.44 -8.85 7.56
CA ILE A 47 21.05 -8.71 6.23
C ILE A 47 21.42 -7.25 5.95
N SER A 48 20.56 -6.30 6.36
CA SER A 48 20.78 -4.86 6.10
C SER A 48 22.06 -4.31 6.73
N ARG A 49 22.63 -4.98 7.74
CA ARG A 49 23.92 -4.62 8.34
C ARG A 49 25.07 -4.58 7.33
N SER A 50 24.99 -5.40 6.29
CA SER A 50 26.00 -5.45 5.23
C SER A 50 26.12 -4.13 4.44
N HIS A 51 25.09 -3.27 4.52
CA HIS A 51 25.10 -1.97 3.84
C HIS A 51 25.89 -0.89 4.60
N GLY A 52 26.16 -1.09 5.89
CA GLY A 52 27.12 -0.34 6.70
C GLY A 52 26.87 1.17 6.73
N ALA A 53 27.82 1.93 6.24
CA ALA A 53 27.82 3.41 6.28
C ALA A 53 27.01 4.07 5.14
N LYS A 54 26.27 3.31 4.32
CA LYS A 54 25.40 3.90 3.30
C LYS A 54 24.24 4.64 3.97
N ASP A 55 23.83 5.77 3.37
CA ASP A 55 22.62 6.48 3.78
C ASP A 55 21.39 5.55 3.63
N TYR A 56 20.58 5.50 4.66
CA TYR A 56 19.34 4.72 4.69
C TYR A 56 18.11 5.61 4.80
N LEU A 57 17.99 6.39 5.88
CA LEU A 57 16.86 7.31 6.08
C LEU A 57 17.34 8.76 5.98
N VAL A 58 16.64 9.53 5.17
CA VAL A 58 16.84 10.98 5.06
C VAL A 58 15.51 11.64 5.37
N TYR A 59 15.52 12.57 6.35
CA TYR A 59 14.34 13.32 6.72
C TYR A 59 14.77 14.75 7.07
N GLU A 60 14.36 15.71 6.25
CA GLU A 60 14.86 17.09 6.30
C GLU A 60 16.40 17.11 6.38
N ASP A 61 16.98 17.68 7.43
CA ASP A 61 18.44 17.73 7.66
C ASP A 61 19.00 16.47 8.35
N GLU A 62 18.14 15.54 8.76
CA GLU A 62 18.56 14.33 9.46
C GLU A 62 18.96 13.23 8.47
N ARG A 63 20.09 12.59 8.75
CA ARG A 63 20.57 11.43 7.99
C ARG A 63 20.92 10.29 8.92
N TRP A 64 20.46 9.11 8.57
CA TRP A 64 20.73 7.87 9.28
C TRP A 64 21.34 6.87 8.31
N THR A 65 22.55 6.40 8.61
CA THR A 65 23.15 5.27 7.91
C THR A 65 22.49 3.96 8.33
N PHE A 66 22.65 2.89 7.54
CA PHE A 66 22.20 1.55 7.94
C PHE A 66 22.80 1.12 9.28
N ALA A 67 24.08 1.42 9.52
CA ALA A 67 24.75 1.09 10.77
C ALA A 67 24.18 1.84 11.97
N GLU A 68 23.92 3.13 11.86
CA GLU A 68 23.32 3.95 12.91
C GLU A 68 21.90 3.52 13.20
N HIS A 69 21.10 3.30 12.15
CA HIS A 69 19.74 2.79 12.27
C HIS A 69 19.72 1.44 12.99
N TYR A 70 20.59 0.49 12.60
CA TYR A 70 20.66 -0.81 13.27
C TYR A 70 21.03 -0.67 14.76
N ARG A 71 21.96 0.23 15.11
CA ARG A 71 22.28 0.53 16.52
C ARG A 71 21.10 1.09 17.29
N ALA A 72 20.34 2.01 16.69
CA ALA A 72 19.14 2.57 17.28
C ALA A 72 18.06 1.50 17.50
N VAL A 73 17.86 0.63 16.51
CA VAL A 73 16.93 -0.51 16.61
C VAL A 73 17.34 -1.47 17.73
N ALA A 74 18.63 -1.79 17.83
CA ALA A 74 19.12 -2.72 18.86
C ALA A 74 18.96 -2.12 20.28
N ALA A 75 19.26 -0.83 20.46
CA ALA A 75 19.04 -0.12 21.71
C ALA A 75 17.55 -0.17 22.11
N LEU A 76 16.67 0.19 21.17
CA LEU A 76 15.22 0.21 21.42
C LEU A 76 14.67 -1.19 21.72
N ALA A 77 15.11 -2.22 20.97
CA ALA A 77 14.72 -3.61 21.20
C ALA A 77 15.12 -4.09 22.61
N THR A 78 16.31 -3.70 23.07
CA THR A 78 16.79 -4.01 24.44
C THR A 78 15.88 -3.37 25.48
N ARG A 79 15.52 -2.07 25.32
CA ARG A 79 14.61 -1.38 26.22
C ARG A 79 13.21 -1.99 26.27
N LEU A 80 12.69 -2.40 25.10
CA LEU A 80 11.39 -3.09 25.03
C LEU A 80 11.39 -4.37 25.88
N VAL A 81 12.47 -5.17 25.82
CA VAL A 81 12.58 -6.43 26.56
C VAL A 81 12.91 -6.20 28.03
N GLU A 82 13.95 -5.42 28.34
CA GLU A 82 14.50 -5.32 29.68
C GLU A 82 13.70 -4.35 30.57
N ASP A 83 13.28 -3.20 30.05
CA ASP A 83 12.59 -2.18 30.83
C ASP A 83 11.07 -2.35 30.82
N LEU A 84 10.50 -2.82 29.70
CA LEU A 84 9.04 -2.97 29.53
C LEU A 84 8.56 -4.42 29.55
N GLY A 85 9.45 -5.40 29.61
CA GLY A 85 9.12 -6.82 29.66
C GLY A 85 8.31 -7.31 28.45
N ILE A 86 8.50 -6.70 27.29
CA ILE A 86 7.82 -7.10 26.06
C ILE A 86 8.35 -8.46 25.61
N GLN A 87 7.42 -9.38 25.34
CA GLN A 87 7.69 -10.75 24.93
C GLN A 87 7.19 -11.02 23.51
N GLN A 88 7.59 -12.16 22.97
CA GLN A 88 7.07 -12.66 21.71
C GLN A 88 5.54 -12.76 21.74
N GLY A 89 4.89 -12.21 20.71
CA GLY A 89 3.44 -12.14 20.59
C GLY A 89 2.77 -10.96 21.30
N ASP A 90 3.48 -10.19 22.14
CA ASP A 90 2.94 -8.94 22.67
C ASP A 90 2.75 -7.90 21.56
N ARG A 91 1.71 -7.07 21.68
CA ARG A 91 1.41 -6.03 20.69
C ARG A 91 2.00 -4.70 21.11
N VAL A 92 2.73 -4.08 20.19
CA VAL A 92 3.30 -2.75 20.30
C VAL A 92 2.66 -1.85 19.26
N ALA A 93 1.90 -0.87 19.69
CA ALA A 93 1.23 0.07 18.77
C ALA A 93 2.18 1.20 18.35
N LEU A 94 1.97 1.68 17.12
CA LEU A 94 2.78 2.72 16.50
C LEU A 94 1.87 3.69 15.75
N ALA A 95 1.66 4.89 16.32
CA ALA A 95 0.79 5.93 15.79
C ALA A 95 1.59 7.21 15.53
N MET A 96 2.25 7.31 14.39
CA MET A 96 2.96 8.54 13.97
C MET A 96 3.03 8.65 12.44
N ARG A 97 3.36 9.85 11.97
CA ARG A 97 3.66 10.14 10.57
C ARG A 97 4.98 9.48 10.16
N ASN A 98 5.37 9.70 8.89
CA ASN A 98 6.66 9.25 8.37
C ASN A 98 7.82 10.04 9.01
N LEU A 99 8.29 9.55 10.14
CA LEU A 99 9.43 10.06 10.89
C LEU A 99 10.51 8.97 10.97
N PRO A 100 11.80 9.29 11.12
CA PRO A 100 12.88 8.31 11.27
C PRO A 100 12.68 7.33 12.43
N GLU A 101 11.95 7.74 13.46
CA GLU A 101 11.59 6.92 14.61
C GLU A 101 10.64 5.76 14.23
N TRP A 102 9.80 5.95 13.21
CA TRP A 102 8.84 4.94 12.77
C TRP A 102 9.51 3.61 12.36
N PRO A 103 10.48 3.60 11.43
CA PRO A 103 11.22 2.40 11.08
C PRO A 103 11.99 1.79 12.27
N MET A 104 12.52 2.62 13.18
CA MET A 104 13.23 2.12 14.37
C MET A 104 12.31 1.29 15.26
N VAL A 105 11.10 1.79 15.55
CA VAL A 105 10.10 1.08 16.35
C VAL A 105 9.63 -0.19 15.64
N PHE A 106 9.34 -0.11 14.34
CA PHE A 106 8.93 -1.26 13.54
C PHE A 106 9.95 -2.40 13.64
N TRP A 107 11.21 -2.10 13.32
CA TRP A 107 12.27 -3.11 13.32
C TRP A 107 12.61 -3.62 14.72
N ALA A 108 12.58 -2.77 15.73
CA ALA A 108 12.81 -3.19 17.12
C ALA A 108 11.75 -4.20 17.57
N THR A 109 10.47 -3.88 17.31
CA THR A 109 9.34 -4.73 17.69
C THR A 109 9.37 -6.09 16.99
N VAL A 110 9.47 -6.12 15.67
CA VAL A 110 9.45 -7.39 14.92
C VAL A 110 10.71 -8.24 15.15
N SER A 111 11.83 -7.61 15.55
CA SER A 111 13.09 -8.30 15.80
C SER A 111 13.11 -9.11 17.10
N ILE A 112 12.23 -8.79 18.04
CA ILE A 112 12.07 -9.53 19.30
C ILE A 112 10.89 -10.52 19.27
N GLY A 113 10.21 -10.64 18.11
CA GLY A 113 9.04 -11.49 17.92
C GLY A 113 7.75 -10.91 18.47
N ALA A 114 7.74 -9.63 18.85
CA ALA A 114 6.52 -8.90 19.19
C ALA A 114 5.77 -8.49 17.91
N VAL A 115 4.47 -8.25 18.04
CA VAL A 115 3.57 -7.89 16.93
C VAL A 115 3.46 -6.38 16.86
N ILE A 116 3.90 -5.78 15.77
CA ILE A 116 3.72 -4.35 15.52
C ILE A 116 2.29 -4.06 15.08
N VAL A 117 1.70 -2.99 15.63
CA VAL A 117 0.35 -2.53 15.31
C VAL A 117 0.42 -1.09 14.79
N PRO A 118 0.69 -0.87 13.49
CA PRO A 118 0.66 0.45 12.92
C PRO A 118 -0.78 0.98 12.88
N LEU A 119 -1.03 2.08 13.59
CA LEU A 119 -2.30 2.78 13.60
C LEU A 119 -2.24 3.96 12.63
N ASN A 120 -3.36 4.23 11.99
CA ASN A 120 -3.46 5.33 11.05
C ASN A 120 -3.25 6.68 11.76
N ALA A 121 -2.22 7.40 11.40
CA ALA A 121 -1.88 8.69 12.00
C ALA A 121 -2.90 9.82 11.69
N TRP A 122 -3.89 9.57 10.86
CA TRP A 122 -4.99 10.52 10.59
C TRP A 122 -6.21 10.27 11.49
N TRP A 123 -6.24 9.16 12.19
CA TRP A 123 -7.33 8.79 13.07
C TRP A 123 -7.57 9.83 14.16
N THR A 124 -8.84 9.98 14.52
CA THR A 124 -9.30 10.73 15.69
C THR A 124 -8.92 10.03 16.98
N GLY A 125 -9.14 10.67 18.13
CA GLY A 125 -8.92 10.07 19.44
C GLY A 125 -9.73 8.79 19.64
N ASP A 126 -11.02 8.79 19.27
CA ASP A 126 -11.91 7.62 19.37
C ASP A 126 -11.45 6.45 18.47
N GLU A 127 -10.98 6.74 17.26
CA GLU A 127 -10.45 5.71 16.36
C GLU A 127 -9.12 5.15 16.86
N LEU A 128 -8.24 5.98 17.43
CA LEU A 128 -6.99 5.52 18.07
C LEU A 128 -7.30 4.66 19.30
N GLU A 129 -8.22 5.08 20.16
CA GLU A 129 -8.71 4.28 21.28
C GLU A 129 -9.20 2.92 20.82
N PHE A 130 -10.06 2.90 19.79
CA PHE A 130 -10.55 1.63 19.23
C PHE A 130 -9.39 0.73 18.78
N GLY A 131 -8.42 1.25 18.03
CA GLY A 131 -7.28 0.44 17.54
C GLY A 131 -6.40 -0.11 18.66
N LEU A 132 -6.18 0.68 19.72
CA LEU A 132 -5.42 0.27 20.91
C LEU A 132 -6.17 -0.78 21.72
N ALA A 133 -7.46 -0.58 21.99
CA ALA A 133 -8.28 -1.51 22.74
C ALA A 133 -8.47 -2.85 21.98
N ASP A 134 -8.78 -2.80 20.70
CA ASP A 134 -9.02 -3.98 19.85
C ASP A 134 -7.76 -4.83 19.67
N SER A 135 -6.60 -4.21 19.48
CA SER A 135 -5.33 -4.92 19.40
C SER A 135 -4.83 -5.44 20.75
N GLY A 136 -5.27 -4.82 21.85
CA GLY A 136 -4.74 -5.09 23.19
C GLY A 136 -3.26 -4.72 23.29
N ALA A 137 -2.85 -3.60 22.68
CA ALA A 137 -1.47 -3.15 22.70
C ALA A 137 -1.06 -2.72 24.11
N ARG A 138 0.13 -3.19 24.55
CA ARG A 138 0.71 -2.88 25.87
C ARG A 138 1.51 -1.56 25.85
N VAL A 139 2.11 -1.25 24.70
CA VAL A 139 2.95 -0.08 24.52
C VAL A 139 2.48 0.70 23.29
N LEU A 140 2.43 2.02 23.40
CA LEU A 140 2.18 2.93 22.30
C LEU A 140 3.40 3.80 22.04
N PHE A 141 3.93 3.76 20.84
CA PHE A 141 4.81 4.79 20.31
C PHE A 141 3.99 5.75 19.45
N CYS A 142 4.09 7.06 19.72
CA CYS A 142 3.36 8.06 18.96
C CYS A 142 4.19 9.33 18.77
N ASP A 143 3.75 10.22 17.89
CA ASP A 143 4.23 11.60 17.84
C ASP A 143 3.36 12.53 18.69
N ALA A 144 3.78 13.79 18.86
CA ALA A 144 3.13 14.75 19.72
C ALA A 144 1.64 14.94 19.40
N GLU A 145 1.29 15.05 18.10
CA GLU A 145 -0.10 15.26 17.67
C GLU A 145 -1.01 14.06 18.02
N ARG A 146 -0.49 12.83 17.96
CA ARG A 146 -1.25 11.62 18.33
C ARG A 146 -1.34 11.45 19.83
N LEU A 147 -0.31 11.90 20.56
CA LEU A 147 -0.38 11.98 22.02
C LEU A 147 -1.54 12.89 22.46
N GLU A 148 -1.65 14.09 21.89
CA GLU A 148 -2.75 15.01 22.19
C GLU A 148 -4.12 14.38 21.94
N ARG A 149 -4.27 13.67 20.82
CA ARG A 149 -5.53 13.01 20.46
C ARG A 149 -5.92 11.86 21.39
N ILE A 150 -4.93 11.06 21.84
CA ILE A 150 -5.23 9.88 22.66
C ILE A 150 -5.32 10.22 24.17
N THR A 151 -4.70 11.29 24.63
CA THR A 151 -4.67 11.64 26.05
C THR A 151 -6.05 11.66 26.73
N PRO A 152 -7.14 12.20 26.12
CA PRO A 152 -8.47 12.18 26.72
C PRO A 152 -9.11 10.79 26.85
N HIS A 153 -8.49 9.75 26.28
CA HIS A 153 -9.03 8.41 26.17
C HIS A 153 -8.29 7.37 27.03
N LEU A 154 -7.22 7.76 27.72
CA LEU A 154 -6.29 6.84 28.39
C LEU A 154 -6.94 6.04 29.51
N ASP A 155 -7.91 6.57 30.22
CA ASP A 155 -8.67 5.90 31.27
C ASP A 155 -9.48 4.69 30.75
N ARG A 156 -9.76 4.64 29.44
CA ARG A 156 -10.47 3.55 28.77
C ARG A 156 -9.54 2.48 28.17
N LEU A 157 -8.24 2.60 28.39
CA LEU A 157 -7.21 1.74 27.82
C LEU A 157 -6.41 0.98 28.90
N PRO A 158 -7.04 0.12 29.70
CA PRO A 158 -6.37 -0.53 30.85
C PRO A 158 -5.24 -1.49 30.46
N ALA A 159 -5.19 -1.95 29.21
CA ALA A 159 -4.10 -2.78 28.69
C ALA A 159 -2.85 -1.98 28.31
N LEU A 160 -2.98 -0.66 28.12
CA LEU A 160 -1.88 0.20 27.72
C LEU A 160 -1.02 0.58 28.93
N GLU A 161 0.16 0.02 29.01
CA GLU A 161 1.05 0.18 30.16
C GLU A 161 2.00 1.38 30.03
N ARG A 162 2.43 1.70 28.81
CA ARG A 162 3.40 2.78 28.55
C ARG A 162 3.13 3.49 27.23
N ILE A 163 3.41 4.79 27.24
CA ILE A 163 3.39 5.65 26.07
C ILE A 163 4.79 6.27 25.92
N ILE A 164 5.34 6.16 24.71
CA ILE A 164 6.61 6.77 24.32
C ILE A 164 6.33 7.75 23.16
N VAL A 165 6.67 9.03 23.38
CA VAL A 165 6.41 10.08 22.39
C VAL A 165 7.69 10.49 21.67
N ALA A 166 7.64 10.44 20.35
CA ALA A 166 8.65 11.01 19.48
C ALA A 166 8.33 12.49 19.22
N ARG A 167 9.37 13.33 19.29
CA ARG A 167 9.29 14.76 18.97
C ARG A 167 8.24 15.50 19.80
N GLY A 168 8.08 15.12 21.06
CA GLY A 168 7.27 15.85 22.02
C GLY A 168 7.81 17.25 22.26
N SER A 169 6.92 18.22 22.47
CA SER A 169 7.29 19.59 22.81
C SER A 169 6.85 19.93 24.24
N GLY A 170 7.73 20.57 25.00
CA GLY A 170 7.43 20.98 26.37
C GLY A 170 7.47 19.84 27.40
N ALA A 171 6.78 20.04 28.54
CA ALA A 171 6.68 19.03 29.59
C ALA A 171 5.71 17.91 29.18
N LEU A 172 6.15 16.68 29.23
CA LEU A 172 5.31 15.52 28.95
C LEU A 172 4.35 15.22 30.10
N PRO A 173 3.15 14.67 29.81
CA PRO A 173 2.26 14.17 30.85
C PRO A 173 2.93 13.12 31.73
N GLU A 174 2.45 12.99 32.97
CA GLU A 174 2.95 11.97 33.89
C GLU A 174 2.82 10.55 33.28
N GLY A 175 3.88 9.76 33.38
CA GLY A 175 3.92 8.39 32.83
C GLY A 175 4.22 8.30 31.34
N VAL A 176 4.31 9.40 30.61
CA VAL A 176 4.73 9.44 29.18
C VAL A 176 6.25 9.62 29.12
N LEU A 177 6.91 8.81 28.31
CA LEU A 177 8.37 8.84 28.14
C LEU A 177 8.73 9.53 26.82
N ASP A 178 9.84 10.30 26.84
CA ASP A 178 10.45 10.80 25.61
C ASP A 178 11.15 9.69 24.84
N PHE A 179 10.99 9.66 23.52
CA PHE A 179 11.56 8.61 22.66
C PHE A 179 13.10 8.55 22.76
N HIS A 180 13.78 9.68 22.68
CA HIS A 180 15.24 9.69 22.70
C HIS A 180 15.78 9.32 24.08
N GLY A 181 15.16 9.83 25.14
CA GLY A 181 15.48 9.44 26.52
C GLY A 181 15.24 7.95 26.78
N PHE A 182 14.12 7.40 26.28
CA PHE A 182 13.80 5.97 26.42
C PHE A 182 14.76 5.09 25.62
N ARG A 183 15.03 5.40 24.35
CA ARG A 183 15.99 4.66 23.53
C ARG A 183 17.40 4.68 24.13
N GLY A 184 17.80 5.83 24.68
CA GLY A 184 19.14 6.09 25.17
C GLY A 184 20.17 6.29 24.04
N ASP A 185 21.43 6.25 24.42
CA ASP A 185 22.55 6.40 23.49
C ASP A 185 22.68 5.21 22.54
N LEU A 186 23.30 5.46 21.38
CA LEU A 186 23.58 4.41 20.41
C LEU A 186 24.76 3.55 20.89
N PRO A 187 24.59 2.24 21.13
CA PRO A 187 25.67 1.39 21.58
C PRO A 187 26.75 1.24 20.52
N GLU A 188 28.02 1.20 20.92
CA GLU A 188 29.13 0.94 19.98
C GLU A 188 28.98 -0.40 19.26
N LYS A 189 28.60 -1.44 20.04
CA LYS A 189 28.29 -2.78 19.54
C LYS A 189 26.81 -3.06 19.66
N ALA A 190 26.11 -3.02 18.55
CA ALA A 190 24.70 -3.33 18.51
C ALA A 190 24.47 -4.85 18.50
N VAL A 191 23.72 -5.32 19.49
CA VAL A 191 23.28 -6.73 19.62
C VAL A 191 21.80 -6.74 19.89
N LEU A 192 21.03 -7.36 19.02
CA LEU A 192 19.59 -7.56 19.25
C LEU A 192 19.37 -8.59 20.37
N PRO A 193 18.37 -8.42 21.23
CA PRO A 193 17.95 -9.42 22.20
C PRO A 193 17.74 -10.78 21.53
N LYS A 194 17.99 -11.86 22.27
CA LYS A 194 17.74 -13.22 21.75
C LYS A 194 16.24 -13.43 21.54
N ALA A 195 15.88 -13.91 20.37
CA ALA A 195 14.51 -14.30 20.04
C ALA A 195 14.54 -15.47 19.06
N THR A 196 13.62 -16.41 19.22
CA THR A 196 13.39 -17.51 18.27
C THR A 196 12.10 -17.22 17.53
N ILE A 197 12.20 -16.83 16.28
CA ILE A 197 11.08 -16.38 15.48
C ILE A 197 10.87 -17.36 14.34
N ALA A 198 9.71 -18.02 14.33
CA ALA A 198 9.30 -18.91 13.26
C ALA A 198 8.65 -18.10 12.10
N PRO A 199 8.70 -18.60 10.85
CA PRO A 199 8.10 -17.91 9.71
C PRO A 199 6.60 -17.61 9.89
N ASP A 200 5.85 -18.49 10.53
CA ASP A 200 4.41 -18.38 10.73
C ASP A 200 4.00 -17.67 12.04
N ASP A 201 4.98 -17.16 12.80
CA ASP A 201 4.69 -16.30 13.95
C ASP A 201 4.06 -14.98 13.49
N ASP A 202 3.16 -14.47 14.32
CA ASP A 202 2.46 -13.21 14.09
C ASP A 202 3.48 -12.06 14.12
N ALA A 203 3.41 -11.17 13.15
CA ALA A 203 4.37 -10.08 12.99
C ALA A 203 3.72 -8.69 12.95
N THR A 204 2.57 -8.57 12.30
CA THR A 204 1.94 -7.26 12.04
C THR A 204 0.43 -7.33 12.15
N ILE A 205 -0.19 -6.26 12.66
CA ILE A 205 -1.64 -6.03 12.56
C ILE A 205 -1.86 -4.67 11.90
N PHE A 206 -2.21 -4.66 10.62
CA PHE A 206 -2.57 -3.44 9.89
C PHE A 206 -4.09 -3.29 9.83
N TYR A 207 -4.61 -2.15 10.26
CA TYR A 207 -6.05 -1.90 10.22
C TYR A 207 -6.49 -1.43 8.83
N THR A 208 -7.54 -2.10 8.31
CA THR A 208 -8.18 -1.73 7.06
C THR A 208 -9.48 -0.98 7.33
N SER A 209 -9.79 0.01 6.52
CA SER A 209 -11.11 0.64 6.52
C SER A 209 -12.14 -0.38 6.01
N GLY A 210 -12.78 -1.09 6.94
CA GLY A 210 -13.84 -2.02 6.61
C GLY A 210 -14.98 -1.35 5.86
N THR A 211 -15.64 -2.10 4.98
CA THR A 211 -16.81 -1.61 4.21
C THR A 211 -18.08 -1.52 5.04
N THR A 212 -18.06 -2.08 6.25
CA THR A 212 -19.25 -2.32 7.11
C THR A 212 -19.17 -1.63 8.47
N GLY A 213 -18.33 -0.61 8.65
CA GLY A 213 -18.21 0.08 9.93
C GLY A 213 -16.79 0.14 10.49
N LYS A 214 -16.54 -0.41 11.69
CA LYS A 214 -15.25 -0.33 12.38
C LYS A 214 -14.11 -1.00 11.60
N PRO A 215 -12.89 -0.46 11.62
CA PRO A 215 -11.72 -1.05 10.99
C PRO A 215 -11.44 -2.48 11.47
N LYS A 216 -10.87 -3.33 10.59
CA LYS A 216 -10.45 -4.70 10.92
C LYS A 216 -8.93 -4.79 10.90
N GLY A 217 -8.34 -5.40 11.93
CA GLY A 217 -6.91 -5.64 11.99
C GLY A 217 -6.50 -6.86 11.15
N ALA A 218 -5.83 -6.65 10.05
CA ALA A 218 -5.29 -7.71 9.20
C ALA A 218 -4.01 -8.28 9.82
N LEU A 219 -4.07 -9.54 10.26
CA LEU A 219 -2.99 -10.22 10.97
C LEU A 219 -2.03 -10.89 9.97
N GLY A 220 -0.87 -10.31 9.80
CA GLY A 220 0.21 -10.84 8.97
C GLY A 220 1.28 -11.57 9.77
N THR A 221 1.85 -12.63 9.18
CA THR A 221 2.99 -13.37 9.72
C THR A 221 4.31 -12.89 9.10
N HIS A 222 5.43 -13.25 9.70
CA HIS A 222 6.75 -13.02 9.09
C HIS A 222 6.83 -13.64 7.71
N ARG A 223 6.27 -14.84 7.50
CA ARG A 223 6.19 -15.51 6.20
C ARG A 223 5.48 -14.65 5.16
N ASN A 224 4.29 -14.17 5.47
CA ASN A 224 3.50 -13.39 4.50
C ASN A 224 4.31 -12.23 3.92
N VAL A 225 5.00 -11.49 4.78
CA VAL A 225 5.78 -10.32 4.40
C VAL A 225 7.05 -10.71 3.64
N CYS A 226 7.82 -11.68 4.14
CA CYS A 226 9.07 -12.10 3.51
C CYS A 226 8.85 -12.77 2.14
N GLN A 227 7.79 -13.53 1.97
CA GLN A 227 7.42 -14.13 0.69
C GLN A 227 6.98 -13.06 -0.31
N ASN A 228 6.21 -12.05 0.13
CA ASN A 228 5.82 -10.93 -0.71
C ASN A 228 7.03 -10.10 -1.16
N LEU A 229 8.03 -9.90 -0.27
CA LEU A 229 9.29 -9.24 -0.59
C LEU A 229 10.02 -9.91 -1.77
N ILE A 230 10.12 -11.25 -1.79
CA ILE A 230 10.73 -11.98 -2.89
C ILE A 230 9.85 -11.95 -4.14
N SER A 231 8.53 -11.99 -4.00
CA SER A 231 7.61 -11.79 -5.14
C SER A 231 7.81 -10.43 -5.80
N GLY A 232 8.02 -9.37 -5.02
CA GLY A 232 8.36 -8.04 -5.53
C GLY A 232 9.69 -8.01 -6.29
N ALA A 233 10.72 -8.73 -5.81
CA ALA A 233 11.98 -8.89 -6.53
C ALA A 233 11.79 -9.69 -7.83
N PHE A 234 10.99 -10.76 -7.79
CA PHE A 234 10.69 -11.61 -8.94
C PHE A 234 10.02 -10.83 -10.07
N VAL A 235 8.96 -10.05 -9.78
CA VAL A 235 8.24 -9.32 -10.85
C VAL A 235 9.11 -8.26 -11.52
N ARG A 236 10.01 -7.60 -10.76
CA ARG A 236 11.01 -6.68 -11.34
C ARG A 236 11.98 -7.42 -12.27
N MET A 237 12.50 -8.56 -11.83
CA MET A 237 13.42 -9.38 -12.63
C MET A 237 12.73 -9.94 -13.88
N ARG A 238 11.46 -10.36 -13.76
CA ARG A 238 10.65 -10.79 -14.90
C ARG A 238 10.52 -9.69 -15.95
N ALA A 239 10.30 -8.44 -15.53
CA ALA A 239 10.25 -7.31 -16.45
C ALA A 239 11.57 -7.13 -17.22
N SER A 240 12.73 -7.25 -16.55
CA SER A 240 14.05 -7.21 -17.23
C SER A 240 14.23 -8.35 -18.22
N VAL A 241 13.85 -9.58 -17.86
CA VAL A 241 13.91 -10.75 -18.76
C VAL A 241 13.03 -10.54 -20.01
N LEU A 242 11.82 -9.99 -19.84
CA LEU A 242 10.91 -9.70 -20.95
C LEU A 242 11.48 -8.65 -21.92
N ARG A 243 12.32 -7.72 -21.43
CA ARG A 243 13.06 -6.76 -22.26
C ARG A 243 14.32 -7.37 -22.92
N GLY A 244 14.67 -8.61 -22.62
CA GLY A 244 15.88 -9.25 -23.11
C GLY A 244 17.16 -8.81 -22.38
N GLU A 245 17.03 -8.20 -21.21
CA GLU A 245 18.16 -7.78 -20.37
C GLU A 245 18.69 -8.97 -19.55
N ASP A 246 20.00 -8.93 -19.23
CA ASP A 246 20.57 -9.92 -18.31
C ASP A 246 20.02 -9.69 -16.90
N PRO A 247 19.23 -10.64 -16.36
CA PRO A 247 18.65 -10.50 -15.02
C PRO A 247 19.73 -10.36 -13.92
N THR A 248 20.97 -10.78 -14.16
CA THR A 248 22.08 -10.67 -13.18
C THR A 248 22.74 -9.29 -13.24
N GLY A 249 22.71 -8.59 -14.36
CA GLY A 249 23.23 -7.23 -14.53
C GLY A 249 22.50 -6.17 -13.72
N GLY A 250 21.22 -6.36 -13.47
CA GLY A 250 20.39 -5.46 -12.66
C GLY A 250 20.61 -5.55 -11.15
N MET A 251 21.34 -6.56 -10.65
CA MET A 251 21.68 -6.69 -9.22
C MET A 251 22.89 -5.85 -8.78
N GLN A 252 23.64 -5.25 -9.70
CA GLN A 252 24.76 -4.34 -9.38
C GLN A 252 24.33 -2.87 -9.22
N MET A 253 23.11 -2.63 -8.82
CA MET A 253 22.65 -1.26 -8.60
C MET A 253 23.38 -0.62 -7.42
N VAL A 254 23.93 0.56 -7.65
CA VAL A 254 24.01 1.62 -6.62
C VAL A 254 22.63 1.60 -5.94
N GLY A 255 22.59 1.40 -4.62
CA GLY A 255 21.33 1.19 -3.91
C GLY A 255 20.25 2.17 -4.39
N PRO A 256 19.04 1.71 -4.71
CA PRO A 256 18.02 2.59 -5.24
C PRO A 256 17.72 3.70 -4.23
N SER A 257 17.40 4.91 -4.71
CA SER A 257 16.90 5.98 -3.86
C SER A 257 15.41 6.18 -4.14
N MET A 258 14.63 6.30 -3.07
CA MET A 258 13.17 6.38 -3.19
C MET A 258 12.59 7.50 -2.33
N LEU A 259 11.65 8.26 -2.91
CA LEU A 259 10.82 9.17 -2.16
C LEU A 259 9.71 8.40 -1.44
N LEU A 260 9.75 8.38 -0.12
CA LEU A 260 8.71 7.77 0.70
C LEU A 260 7.56 8.77 0.93
N SER A 261 6.68 8.84 -0.06
CA SER A 261 5.51 9.72 -0.09
C SER A 261 4.28 9.11 0.58
N VAL A 262 4.14 7.78 0.53
CA VAL A 262 3.01 7.07 1.14
C VAL A 262 3.24 6.81 2.62
N PRO A 263 2.16 6.79 3.44
CA PRO A 263 2.30 6.56 4.87
C PRO A 263 2.83 5.16 5.21
N LEU A 264 3.74 5.10 6.18
CA LEU A 264 4.29 3.84 6.69
C LEU A 264 3.29 2.99 7.47
N PHE A 265 2.23 3.59 8.03
CA PHE A 265 1.14 2.85 8.67
C PHE A 265 0.21 2.13 7.67
N HIS A 266 0.58 2.09 6.39
CA HIS A 266 -0.04 1.26 5.36
C HIS A 266 0.95 0.27 4.79
N VAL A 267 0.45 -0.91 4.40
CA VAL A 267 1.28 -1.99 3.83
C VAL A 267 2.05 -1.55 2.59
N THR A 268 1.53 -0.62 1.79
CA THR A 268 2.25 -0.08 0.64
C THR A 268 3.54 0.63 1.07
N GLY A 269 3.45 1.53 2.05
CA GLY A 269 4.62 2.23 2.58
C GLY A 269 5.56 1.30 3.34
N CYS A 270 5.01 0.44 4.20
CA CYS A 270 5.79 -0.47 5.05
C CYS A 270 6.30 -1.69 4.28
N HIS A 271 5.40 -2.58 3.82
CA HIS A 271 5.80 -3.84 3.19
C HIS A 271 6.33 -3.62 1.77
N GLY A 272 5.67 -2.74 0.99
CA GLY A 272 6.06 -2.48 -0.38
C GLY A 272 7.37 -1.71 -0.52
N PHE A 273 7.60 -0.69 0.32
CA PHE A 273 8.75 0.19 0.17
C PHE A 273 9.79 0.03 1.28
N LEU A 274 9.45 0.23 2.57
CA LEU A 274 10.42 0.20 3.66
C LEU A 274 11.20 -1.11 3.69
N ILE A 275 10.52 -2.25 3.72
CA ILE A 275 11.16 -3.56 3.85
C ILE A 275 12.02 -3.89 2.63
N GLY A 276 11.51 -3.58 1.43
CA GLY A 276 12.24 -3.76 0.18
C GLY A 276 13.53 -2.95 0.13
N MET A 277 13.47 -1.67 0.49
CA MET A 277 14.62 -0.77 0.51
C MET A 277 15.62 -1.16 1.61
N THR A 278 15.14 -1.66 2.76
CA THR A 278 16.02 -2.18 3.81
C THR A 278 16.86 -3.36 3.31
N LEU A 279 16.24 -4.31 2.62
CA LEU A 279 16.95 -5.46 2.07
C LEU A 279 17.93 -5.07 0.96
N ALA A 280 17.52 -4.16 0.08
CA ALA A 280 18.28 -3.74 -1.10
C ALA A 280 19.42 -2.76 -0.79
N GLY A 281 19.53 -2.22 0.42
CA GLY A 281 20.51 -1.17 0.76
C GLY A 281 20.19 0.17 0.10
N GLY A 282 18.90 0.47 -0.05
CA GLY A 282 18.40 1.67 -0.70
C GLY A 282 18.20 2.84 0.27
N LYS A 283 18.33 4.06 -0.25
CA LYS A 283 18.08 5.30 0.48
C LYS A 283 16.59 5.65 0.42
N LEU A 284 15.96 5.85 1.57
CA LEU A 284 14.59 6.35 1.72
C LEU A 284 14.60 7.81 2.12
N VAL A 285 14.10 8.69 1.27
CA VAL A 285 13.87 10.11 1.57
C VAL A 285 12.43 10.28 2.01
N MET A 286 12.23 10.69 3.25
CA MET A 286 10.95 10.65 3.93
C MET A 286 10.27 12.03 3.91
N MET A 287 8.96 12.02 3.72
CA MET A 287 8.11 13.20 3.84
C MET A 287 7.13 13.01 5.00
N TYR A 288 7.02 14.01 5.90
CA TYR A 288 6.03 14.00 6.99
C TYR A 288 4.60 13.91 6.46
N LYS A 289 4.30 14.70 5.45
CA LYS A 289 3.04 14.70 4.69
C LYS A 289 3.35 14.95 3.22
N TRP A 290 2.48 14.49 2.35
CA TRP A 290 2.60 14.74 0.93
C TRP A 290 2.45 16.22 0.58
N ASP A 291 3.35 16.71 -0.24
CA ASP A 291 3.35 18.02 -0.89
C ASP A 291 4.09 17.88 -2.23
N ALA A 292 3.45 18.25 -3.33
CA ALA A 292 4.00 18.00 -4.67
C ALA A 292 5.23 18.88 -4.97
N GLN A 293 5.25 20.14 -4.51
CA GLN A 293 6.41 21.01 -4.69
C GLN A 293 7.60 20.46 -3.91
N ARG A 294 7.38 20.15 -2.62
CA ARG A 294 8.44 19.56 -1.79
C ARG A 294 8.95 18.22 -2.35
N ALA A 295 8.07 17.43 -2.94
CA ALA A 295 8.47 16.18 -3.61
C ALA A 295 9.44 16.44 -4.78
N ILE A 296 9.13 17.42 -5.64
CA ILE A 296 9.99 17.83 -6.76
C ILE A 296 11.36 18.29 -6.25
N GLU A 297 11.38 19.18 -5.25
CA GLU A 297 12.62 19.68 -4.62
C GLU A 297 13.48 18.54 -4.05
N LEU A 298 12.86 17.60 -3.34
CA LEU A 298 13.58 16.46 -2.74
C LEU A 298 14.09 15.49 -3.81
N ILE A 299 13.33 15.26 -4.89
CA ILE A 299 13.78 14.39 -5.99
C ILE A 299 15.07 14.92 -6.60
N GLU A 300 15.14 16.22 -6.87
CA GLU A 300 16.34 16.87 -7.39
C GLU A 300 17.48 16.86 -6.37
N ALA A 301 17.25 17.40 -5.17
CA ALA A 301 18.28 17.59 -4.14
C ALA A 301 18.92 16.26 -3.69
N GLU A 302 18.13 15.19 -3.57
CA GLU A 302 18.58 13.88 -3.12
C GLU A 302 18.87 12.89 -4.25
N SER A 303 18.77 13.32 -5.50
CA SER A 303 18.96 12.48 -6.70
C SER A 303 18.14 11.20 -6.62
N ILE A 304 16.83 11.33 -6.42
CA ILE A 304 15.92 10.21 -6.20
C ILE A 304 15.63 9.50 -7.52
N SER A 305 15.94 8.21 -7.55
CA SER A 305 15.74 7.38 -8.75
C SER A 305 14.31 6.84 -8.90
N THR A 306 13.56 6.78 -7.80
CA THR A 306 12.20 6.22 -7.79
C THR A 306 11.26 7.11 -6.98
N PHE A 307 10.15 7.52 -7.58
CA PHE A 307 9.05 8.11 -6.83
C PHE A 307 7.70 7.50 -7.27
N GLY A 308 6.64 7.81 -6.54
CA GLY A 308 5.32 7.28 -6.84
C GLY A 308 4.42 7.29 -5.61
N GLY A 309 3.55 6.29 -5.50
CA GLY A 309 2.58 6.16 -4.43
C GLY A 309 1.20 5.83 -4.95
N VAL A 310 0.22 6.73 -4.78
CA VAL A 310 -1.07 6.61 -5.46
C VAL A 310 -1.06 7.42 -6.75
N PRO A 311 -1.90 7.08 -7.76
CA PRO A 311 -1.91 7.77 -9.05
C PRO A 311 -2.04 9.30 -8.96
N SER A 312 -2.85 9.80 -8.02
CA SER A 312 -3.05 11.24 -7.81
C SER A 312 -1.78 11.99 -7.37
N MET A 313 -0.86 11.33 -6.66
CA MET A 313 0.43 11.94 -6.30
C MET A 313 1.32 12.12 -7.54
N VAL A 314 1.32 11.14 -8.43
CA VAL A 314 2.06 11.23 -9.70
C VAL A 314 1.48 12.34 -10.57
N TRP A 315 0.14 12.42 -10.70
CA TRP A 315 -0.54 13.51 -11.40
C TRP A 315 -0.13 14.89 -10.87
N GLN A 316 -0.13 15.08 -9.56
CA GLN A 316 0.22 16.36 -8.94
C GLN A 316 1.67 16.79 -9.24
N VAL A 317 2.59 15.85 -9.37
CA VAL A 317 3.97 16.16 -9.80
C VAL A 317 4.00 16.52 -11.28
N LEU A 318 3.34 15.74 -12.15
CA LEU A 318 3.34 15.96 -13.61
C LEU A 318 2.70 17.29 -14.03
N GLU A 319 1.72 17.76 -13.27
CA GLU A 319 0.96 18.98 -13.53
C GLU A 319 1.46 20.19 -12.71
N HIS A 320 2.53 19.99 -11.91
CA HIS A 320 3.02 21.05 -11.03
C HIS A 320 3.70 22.17 -11.85
N PRO A 321 3.36 23.46 -11.64
CA PRO A 321 3.91 24.59 -12.41
C PRO A 321 5.44 24.69 -12.34
N GLU A 322 6.02 24.32 -11.20
CA GLU A 322 7.47 24.39 -10.97
C GLU A 322 8.25 23.22 -11.60
N LEU A 323 7.58 22.16 -12.06
CA LEU A 323 8.27 20.99 -12.63
C LEU A 323 9.30 21.36 -13.73
N PRO A 324 9.02 22.28 -14.66
CA PRO A 324 9.99 22.66 -15.70
C PRO A 324 11.25 23.38 -15.18
N ASN A 325 11.21 23.87 -13.94
CA ASN A 325 12.32 24.61 -13.29
C ASN A 325 13.30 23.71 -12.55
N HIS A 326 13.03 22.38 -12.52
CA HIS A 326 13.81 21.39 -11.78
C HIS A 326 14.38 20.31 -12.69
N ASP A 327 15.58 19.80 -12.37
CA ASP A 327 16.20 18.66 -13.07
C ASP A 327 15.83 17.34 -12.39
N LEU A 328 14.85 16.64 -12.94
CA LEU A 328 14.45 15.31 -12.49
C LEU A 328 15.00 14.18 -13.38
N SER A 329 16.10 14.41 -14.10
CA SER A 329 16.74 13.40 -14.95
C SER A 329 17.29 12.17 -14.20
N CYS A 330 17.44 12.29 -12.88
CA CYS A 330 17.79 11.18 -11.99
C CYS A 330 16.69 10.12 -11.86
N VAL A 331 15.43 10.45 -12.18
CA VAL A 331 14.30 9.50 -12.08
C VAL A 331 14.38 8.45 -13.16
N THR A 332 14.40 7.19 -12.76
CA THR A 332 14.41 6.02 -13.65
C THR A 332 13.16 5.16 -13.53
N ASN A 333 12.41 5.32 -12.44
CA ASN A 333 11.21 4.53 -12.19
C ASN A 333 10.10 5.37 -11.54
N ILE A 334 8.87 5.20 -12.03
CA ILE A 334 7.66 5.76 -11.41
C ILE A 334 6.70 4.60 -11.12
N ALA A 335 6.50 4.30 -9.83
CA ALA A 335 5.68 3.17 -9.38
C ALA A 335 4.46 3.66 -8.60
N TYR A 336 3.28 3.19 -8.97
CA TYR A 336 2.04 3.53 -8.28
C TYR A 336 1.10 2.33 -8.14
N GLY A 337 0.09 2.49 -7.29
CA GLY A 337 -0.90 1.46 -7.01
C GLY A 337 -1.82 1.86 -5.86
N GLY A 338 -2.64 0.91 -5.38
CA GLY A 338 -3.57 1.13 -4.26
C GLY A 338 -4.84 1.90 -4.63
N ALA A 339 -4.92 2.43 -5.86
CA ALA A 339 -6.10 3.04 -6.44
C ALA A 339 -6.11 2.78 -7.96
N PRO A 340 -7.25 2.87 -8.65
CA PRO A 340 -7.32 2.84 -10.09
C PRO A 340 -6.43 3.93 -10.71
N ALA A 341 -5.81 3.62 -11.85
CA ALA A 341 -4.98 4.55 -12.61
C ALA A 341 -5.50 4.62 -14.04
N ALA A 342 -5.97 5.79 -14.44
CA ALA A 342 -6.42 6.00 -15.80
C ALA A 342 -5.27 5.84 -16.80
N PRO A 343 -5.50 5.26 -18.00
CA PRO A 343 -4.49 5.11 -19.04
C PRO A 343 -3.82 6.43 -19.46
N GLU A 344 -4.51 7.56 -19.30
CA GLU A 344 -3.96 8.88 -19.59
C GLU A 344 -2.77 9.23 -18.69
N LEU A 345 -2.73 8.76 -17.44
CA LEU A 345 -1.58 8.94 -16.55
C LEU A 345 -0.30 8.35 -17.16
N LEU A 346 -0.40 7.13 -17.68
CA LEU A 346 0.73 6.47 -18.34
C LEU A 346 1.23 7.26 -19.55
N LYS A 347 0.32 7.81 -20.36
CA LYS A 347 0.65 8.65 -21.50
C LYS A 347 1.37 9.93 -21.08
N ARG A 348 0.91 10.60 -20.02
CA ARG A 348 1.54 11.80 -19.46
C ARG A 348 2.93 11.50 -18.87
N ILE A 349 3.09 10.40 -18.15
CA ILE A 349 4.41 9.95 -17.67
C ILE A 349 5.37 9.82 -18.84
N ARG A 350 4.97 9.15 -19.91
CA ARG A 350 5.81 8.95 -21.09
C ARG A 350 6.21 10.25 -21.79
N GLN A 351 5.30 11.22 -21.84
CA GLN A 351 5.59 12.54 -22.43
C GLN A 351 6.60 13.33 -21.61
N THR A 352 6.46 13.30 -20.28
CA THR A 352 7.30 14.08 -19.35
C THR A 352 8.63 13.37 -19.05
N PHE A 353 8.59 12.05 -18.90
CA PHE A 353 9.73 11.21 -18.54
C PHE A 353 9.94 10.06 -19.55
N PRO A 354 10.41 10.34 -20.78
CA PRO A 354 10.45 9.34 -21.87
C PRO A 354 11.38 8.15 -21.63
N LYS A 355 12.27 8.24 -20.64
CA LYS A 355 13.24 7.18 -20.29
C LYS A 355 12.87 6.41 -19.02
N VAL A 356 11.74 6.74 -18.40
CA VAL A 356 11.32 6.15 -17.12
C VAL A 356 10.50 4.89 -17.38
N ASP A 357 10.76 3.86 -16.58
CA ASP A 357 9.92 2.66 -16.52
C ASP A 357 8.73 2.90 -15.59
N PRO A 358 7.51 3.03 -16.12
CA PRO A 358 6.30 3.11 -15.30
C PRO A 358 5.94 1.73 -14.77
N GLY A 359 5.37 1.70 -13.57
CA GLY A 359 4.87 0.47 -12.96
C GLY A 359 3.56 0.68 -12.22
N ASN A 360 2.63 -0.25 -12.42
CA ASN A 360 1.37 -0.31 -11.70
C ASN A 360 1.28 -1.64 -10.93
N GLY A 361 0.95 -1.56 -9.64
CA GLY A 361 0.80 -2.72 -8.76
C GLY A 361 -0.60 -2.81 -8.18
N TYR A 362 -1.19 -4.00 -8.23
CA TYR A 362 -2.41 -4.32 -7.51
C TYR A 362 -2.10 -5.16 -6.29
N GLY A 363 -2.76 -4.85 -5.20
CA GLY A 363 -2.72 -5.59 -3.96
C GLY A 363 -3.51 -4.89 -2.88
N MET A 364 -3.55 -5.51 -1.72
CA MET A 364 -4.32 -5.04 -0.58
C MET A 364 -3.62 -5.43 0.71
N THR A 365 -4.11 -4.95 1.83
CA THR A 365 -3.53 -5.29 3.15
C THR A 365 -3.54 -6.80 3.37
N GLU A 366 -4.61 -7.45 2.94
CA GLU A 366 -4.82 -8.89 3.05
C GLU A 366 -3.90 -9.74 2.16
N THR A 367 -3.19 -9.13 1.20
CA THR A 367 -2.13 -9.77 0.39
C THR A 367 -0.73 -9.28 0.76
N SER A 368 -0.56 -8.66 1.93
CA SER A 368 0.73 -8.12 2.43
C SER A 368 1.40 -7.12 1.47
N ALA A 369 0.65 -6.35 0.74
CA ALA A 369 0.89 -5.33 -0.27
C ALA A 369 0.70 -5.83 -1.71
N LEU A 370 1.63 -6.58 -2.31
CA LEU A 370 1.61 -6.91 -3.73
C LEU A 370 0.90 -8.23 -4.01
N CYS A 371 -0.02 -8.23 -4.96
CA CYS A 371 -0.61 -9.42 -5.58
C CYS A 371 -0.12 -9.59 -7.03
N THR A 372 -0.31 -8.56 -7.86
CA THR A 372 0.14 -8.55 -9.27
C THR A 372 0.89 -7.26 -9.58
N SER A 373 1.68 -7.26 -10.64
CA SER A 373 2.39 -6.07 -11.11
C SER A 373 2.48 -6.09 -12.63
N ASN A 374 2.28 -4.90 -13.20
CA ASN A 374 2.53 -4.57 -14.59
C ASN A 374 3.55 -3.43 -14.66
N SER A 375 4.56 -3.55 -15.50
CA SER A 375 5.63 -2.56 -15.56
C SER A 375 6.31 -2.49 -16.91
N ALA A 376 6.98 -1.38 -17.16
CA ALA A 376 7.78 -1.12 -18.34
C ALA A 376 7.00 -1.36 -19.65
N GLU A 377 7.59 -2.04 -20.61
CA GLU A 377 7.02 -2.28 -21.94
C GLU A 377 5.67 -3.03 -21.89
N GLU A 378 5.51 -3.99 -20.98
CA GLU A 378 4.23 -4.73 -20.86
C GLU A 378 3.10 -3.82 -20.37
N TYR A 379 3.42 -2.85 -19.51
CA TYR A 379 2.44 -1.87 -19.07
C TYR A 379 2.05 -0.90 -20.22
N HIS A 380 2.99 -0.55 -21.09
CA HIS A 380 2.66 0.22 -22.30
C HIS A 380 1.76 -0.55 -23.28
N ARG A 381 1.92 -1.87 -23.38
CA ARG A 381 1.08 -2.72 -24.24
C ARG A 381 -0.31 -2.97 -23.67
N ARG A 382 -0.44 -2.97 -22.34
CA ARG A 382 -1.68 -3.28 -21.59
C ARG A 382 -1.87 -2.25 -20.47
N PRO A 383 -2.20 -0.99 -20.81
CA PRO A 383 -2.27 0.11 -19.86
C PRO A 383 -3.38 -0.05 -18.82
N ASP A 384 -4.42 -0.83 -19.12
CA ASP A 384 -5.56 -1.08 -18.23
C ASP A 384 -5.33 -2.29 -17.31
N SER A 385 -4.24 -3.05 -17.53
CA SER A 385 -3.95 -4.24 -16.76
C SER A 385 -3.12 -3.93 -15.52
N VAL A 386 -3.43 -4.59 -14.41
CA VAL A 386 -2.60 -4.61 -13.21
C VAL A 386 -1.55 -5.73 -13.25
N GLY A 387 -1.35 -6.37 -14.41
CA GLY A 387 -0.31 -7.36 -14.68
C GLY A 387 -0.62 -8.77 -14.20
N CYS A 388 0.45 -9.54 -13.98
CA CYS A 388 0.39 -10.95 -13.62
C CYS A 388 0.97 -11.20 -12.22
N PRO A 389 0.48 -12.22 -11.49
CA PRO A 389 1.04 -12.61 -10.20
C PRO A 389 2.46 -13.18 -10.35
N ALA A 390 3.16 -13.27 -9.24
CA ALA A 390 4.35 -14.12 -9.12
C ALA A 390 3.94 -15.61 -9.06
N PRO A 391 4.80 -16.57 -9.47
CA PRO A 391 4.44 -18.00 -9.57
C PRO A 391 3.98 -18.66 -8.26
N VAL A 392 4.27 -18.08 -7.10
CA VAL A 392 3.82 -18.57 -5.79
C VAL A 392 2.44 -18.03 -5.38
N THR A 393 1.90 -17.08 -6.14
CA THR A 393 0.56 -16.51 -5.92
C THR A 393 -0.38 -17.04 -6.99
N GLU A 394 -1.45 -17.67 -6.57
CA GLU A 394 -2.51 -18.18 -7.43
C GLU A 394 -3.68 -17.20 -7.43
N ILE A 395 -4.28 -17.00 -8.59
CA ILE A 395 -5.47 -16.17 -8.76
C ILE A 395 -6.52 -16.93 -9.56
N LYS A 396 -7.79 -16.72 -9.26
CA LYS A 396 -8.91 -17.19 -10.06
C LYS A 396 -10.05 -16.18 -10.05
N ILE A 397 -10.88 -16.22 -11.06
CA ILE A 397 -12.08 -15.40 -11.19
C ILE A 397 -13.28 -16.30 -10.90
N VAL A 398 -14.13 -15.89 -9.96
CA VAL A 398 -15.22 -16.71 -9.42
C VAL A 398 -16.57 -16.05 -9.67
N GLY A 399 -17.50 -16.81 -10.21
CA GLY A 399 -18.88 -16.38 -10.45
C GLY A 399 -19.74 -16.31 -9.17
N ALA A 400 -20.92 -15.73 -9.28
CA ALA A 400 -21.86 -15.62 -8.17
C ALA A 400 -22.33 -16.98 -7.60
N ASP A 401 -22.22 -18.05 -8.39
CA ASP A 401 -22.53 -19.42 -7.98
C ASP A 401 -21.34 -20.14 -7.29
N GLY A 402 -20.22 -19.46 -7.13
CA GLY A 402 -18.99 -20.01 -6.55
C GLY A 402 -18.13 -20.83 -7.51
N SER A 403 -18.50 -20.95 -8.78
CA SER A 403 -17.71 -21.65 -9.79
C SER A 403 -16.59 -20.75 -10.34
N GLU A 404 -15.46 -21.36 -10.72
CA GLU A 404 -14.40 -20.66 -11.43
C GLU A 404 -14.86 -20.35 -12.87
N LEU A 405 -14.70 -19.09 -13.28
CA LEU A 405 -15.11 -18.61 -14.59
C LEU A 405 -13.99 -18.78 -15.62
N PRO A 406 -14.35 -19.04 -16.90
CA PRO A 406 -13.43 -19.01 -18.02
C PRO A 406 -12.72 -17.65 -18.16
N ARG A 407 -11.55 -17.66 -18.81
CA ARG A 407 -10.82 -16.42 -19.14
C ARG A 407 -11.71 -15.45 -19.92
N GLY A 408 -11.50 -14.16 -19.72
CA GLY A 408 -12.28 -13.08 -20.33
C GLY A 408 -13.58 -12.73 -19.60
N GLN A 409 -14.14 -13.61 -18.79
CA GLN A 409 -15.35 -13.33 -18.02
C GLN A 409 -15.04 -12.55 -16.74
N VAL A 410 -15.99 -11.71 -16.33
CA VAL A 410 -15.92 -10.89 -15.11
C VAL A 410 -16.55 -11.63 -13.94
N GLY A 411 -15.82 -11.69 -12.82
CA GLY A 411 -16.28 -12.25 -11.57
C GLY A 411 -15.44 -11.74 -10.41
N GLU A 412 -15.67 -12.27 -9.21
CA GLU A 412 -14.88 -11.92 -8.04
C GLU A 412 -13.46 -12.49 -8.14
N LEU A 413 -12.46 -11.64 -7.89
CA LEU A 413 -11.07 -12.08 -7.80
C LEU A 413 -10.83 -12.80 -6.48
N TRP A 414 -10.36 -14.04 -6.55
CA TRP A 414 -9.86 -14.79 -5.41
C TRP A 414 -8.36 -14.99 -5.52
N VAL A 415 -7.66 -14.84 -4.38
CA VAL A 415 -6.21 -14.93 -4.30
C VAL A 415 -5.81 -15.99 -3.29
N LYS A 416 -4.82 -16.84 -3.65
CA LYS A 416 -4.19 -17.79 -2.75
C LYS A 416 -2.69 -17.71 -2.89
N GLY A 417 -1.97 -17.74 -1.76
CA GLY A 417 -0.51 -17.71 -1.78
C GLY A 417 0.09 -17.43 -0.41
N PRO A 418 1.41 -17.53 -0.29
CA PRO A 418 2.10 -17.33 0.98
C PRO A 418 2.07 -15.87 1.46
N ASN A 419 1.71 -14.92 0.58
CA ASN A 419 1.51 -13.51 0.88
C ASN A 419 0.13 -13.18 1.49
N VAL A 420 -0.82 -14.13 1.45
CA VAL A 420 -2.15 -13.93 2.05
C VAL A 420 -2.05 -14.00 3.57
N ILE A 421 -2.61 -13.01 4.25
CA ILE A 421 -2.58 -12.89 5.71
C ILE A 421 -3.17 -14.11 6.42
N LYS A 422 -2.87 -14.23 7.71
CA LYS A 422 -3.41 -15.30 8.57
C LYS A 422 -4.93 -15.18 8.75
N GLY A 423 -5.44 -13.96 8.75
CA GLY A 423 -6.85 -13.62 8.95
C GLY A 423 -7.00 -12.24 9.57
N TYR A 424 -8.22 -11.89 9.95
CA TYR A 424 -8.49 -10.69 10.74
C TYR A 424 -8.41 -11.02 12.24
N TRP A 425 -7.72 -10.14 12.97
CA TRP A 425 -7.53 -10.24 14.41
C TRP A 425 -8.87 -10.22 15.14
N ASN A 426 -9.11 -11.24 15.99
CA ASN A 426 -10.34 -11.37 16.79
C ASN A 426 -11.66 -11.22 15.98
N ARG A 427 -11.71 -11.69 14.73
CA ARG A 427 -12.90 -11.58 13.87
C ARG A 427 -13.23 -12.93 13.20
N PRO A 428 -13.67 -13.96 13.97
CA PRO A 428 -13.92 -15.30 13.41
C PRO A 428 -14.97 -15.30 12.30
N GLU A 429 -16.06 -14.53 12.44
CA GLU A 429 -17.12 -14.45 11.43
C GLU A 429 -16.63 -13.82 10.13
N ALA A 430 -15.86 -12.71 10.23
CA ALA A 430 -15.26 -12.09 9.05
C ALA A 430 -14.25 -13.03 8.38
N ASN A 431 -13.49 -13.79 9.17
CA ASN A 431 -12.56 -14.78 8.64
C ASN A 431 -13.29 -15.89 7.89
N ALA A 432 -14.37 -16.43 8.44
CA ALA A 432 -15.17 -17.48 7.80
C ALA A 432 -15.80 -17.03 6.47
N SER A 433 -16.15 -15.75 6.34
CA SER A 433 -16.74 -15.21 5.11
C SER A 433 -15.70 -14.74 4.08
N THR A 434 -14.47 -14.41 4.53
CA THR A 434 -13.44 -13.84 3.64
C THR A 434 -12.44 -14.89 3.15
N PHE A 435 -12.25 -16.00 3.90
CA PHE A 435 -11.26 -17.01 3.56
C PHE A 435 -11.91 -18.39 3.42
N THR A 436 -11.67 -19.07 2.29
CA THR A 436 -12.16 -20.44 2.03
C THR A 436 -11.05 -21.30 1.49
N ASN A 437 -10.64 -22.35 2.21
CA ASN A 437 -9.61 -23.30 1.77
C ASN A 437 -8.30 -22.61 1.28
N GLY A 438 -7.86 -21.57 2.01
CA GLY A 438 -6.66 -20.80 1.67
C GLY A 438 -6.87 -19.71 0.61
N TRP A 439 -8.05 -19.59 0.01
CA TRP A 439 -8.41 -18.53 -0.90
C TRP A 439 -8.97 -17.32 -0.15
N LEU A 440 -8.42 -16.15 -0.42
CA LEU A 440 -8.93 -14.86 -0.01
C LEU A 440 -9.96 -14.38 -1.04
N HIS A 441 -11.16 -14.06 -0.61
CA HIS A 441 -12.18 -13.36 -1.40
C HIS A 441 -11.90 -11.86 -1.29
N THR A 442 -11.48 -11.24 -2.39
CA THR A 442 -11.00 -9.85 -2.36
C THR A 442 -12.11 -8.81 -2.30
N GLY A 443 -13.31 -9.18 -2.77
CA GLY A 443 -14.41 -8.26 -3.01
C GLY A 443 -14.19 -7.33 -4.22
N ASP A 444 -13.11 -7.54 -4.98
CA ASP A 444 -12.84 -6.83 -6.23
C ASP A 444 -13.33 -7.67 -7.41
N LEU A 445 -14.00 -7.05 -8.38
CA LEU A 445 -14.41 -7.66 -9.64
C LEU A 445 -13.27 -7.54 -10.64
N ALA A 446 -12.95 -8.64 -11.30
CA ALA A 446 -11.85 -8.70 -12.24
C ALA A 446 -12.14 -9.67 -13.38
N ARG A 447 -11.34 -9.55 -14.44
CA ARG A 447 -11.23 -10.54 -15.51
C ARG A 447 -9.77 -10.85 -15.79
N MET A 448 -9.49 -12.02 -16.33
CA MET A 448 -8.14 -12.42 -16.74
C MET A 448 -8.17 -12.71 -18.25
N ASP A 449 -7.21 -12.17 -19.00
CA ASP A 449 -7.11 -12.45 -20.43
C ASP A 449 -6.41 -13.80 -20.72
N GLU A 450 -6.32 -14.17 -22.00
CA GLU A 450 -5.73 -15.43 -22.45
C GLU A 450 -4.23 -15.54 -22.11
N ASP A 451 -3.52 -14.40 -22.00
CA ASP A 451 -2.10 -14.33 -21.65
C ASP A 451 -1.87 -14.33 -20.12
N GLY A 452 -2.95 -14.32 -19.31
CA GLY A 452 -2.88 -14.35 -17.85
C GLY A 452 -2.73 -12.98 -17.19
N TYR A 453 -2.96 -11.89 -17.92
CA TYR A 453 -3.01 -10.55 -17.36
C TYR A 453 -4.34 -10.27 -16.68
N LEU A 454 -4.26 -9.71 -15.48
CA LEU A 454 -5.41 -9.34 -14.65
C LEU A 454 -5.85 -7.91 -14.92
N TYR A 455 -7.15 -7.71 -15.02
CA TYR A 455 -7.81 -6.42 -15.17
C TYR A 455 -8.82 -6.26 -14.04
N ILE A 456 -8.62 -5.25 -13.19
CA ILE A 456 -9.59 -4.89 -12.16
C ILE A 456 -10.69 -4.08 -12.84
N VAL A 457 -11.92 -4.55 -12.72
CA VAL A 457 -13.08 -3.95 -13.38
C VAL A 457 -13.79 -2.98 -12.43
N ASP A 458 -14.02 -3.39 -11.19
CA ASP A 458 -14.61 -2.54 -10.13
C ASP A 458 -14.49 -3.24 -8.76
N ARG A 459 -15.06 -2.62 -7.75
CA ARG A 459 -15.40 -3.30 -6.50
C ARG A 459 -16.83 -3.81 -6.54
N ALA A 460 -17.06 -5.02 -6.09
CA ALA A 460 -18.41 -5.62 -6.08
C ALA A 460 -19.46 -4.73 -5.40
N LYS A 461 -19.06 -3.98 -4.37
CA LYS A 461 -19.93 -3.05 -3.62
C LYS A 461 -20.09 -1.66 -4.23
N ASP A 462 -19.19 -1.26 -5.14
CA ASP A 462 -19.19 0.07 -5.78
C ASP A 462 -19.86 0.00 -7.17
N MET A 463 -20.00 -1.20 -7.75
CA MET A 463 -20.72 -1.45 -9.00
C MET A 463 -22.19 -1.04 -8.85
N LEU A 464 -22.69 -0.30 -9.82
CA LEU A 464 -24.08 0.15 -9.84
C LEU A 464 -24.95 -0.87 -10.60
N ILE A 465 -26.18 -1.05 -10.13
CA ILE A 465 -27.17 -1.91 -10.80
C ILE A 465 -28.32 -1.03 -11.28
N ARG A 466 -28.30 -0.74 -12.58
CA ARG A 466 -29.30 0.12 -13.23
C ARG A 466 -30.23 -0.69 -14.11
N GLY A 467 -31.45 -0.91 -13.65
CA GLY A 467 -32.46 -1.64 -14.43
C GLY A 467 -32.07 -3.07 -14.77
N GLY A 468 -31.19 -3.71 -13.97
CA GLY A 468 -30.65 -5.04 -14.20
C GLY A 468 -29.32 -5.05 -14.96
N GLU A 469 -28.85 -3.90 -15.44
CA GLU A 469 -27.54 -3.75 -16.09
C GLU A 469 -26.46 -3.38 -15.06
N ASN A 470 -25.32 -4.06 -15.10
CA ASN A 470 -24.16 -3.75 -14.30
C ASN A 470 -23.39 -2.58 -14.92
N ILE A 471 -23.16 -1.53 -14.12
CA ILE A 471 -22.33 -0.38 -14.51
C ILE A 471 -21.14 -0.34 -13.59
N TYR A 472 -19.95 -0.46 -14.16
CA TYR A 472 -18.70 -0.39 -13.44
C TYR A 472 -18.28 1.08 -13.30
N CYS A 473 -18.16 1.56 -12.06
CA CYS A 473 -17.79 2.96 -11.80
C CYS A 473 -16.47 3.33 -12.44
N VAL A 474 -15.48 2.45 -12.38
CA VAL A 474 -14.13 2.67 -12.95
C VAL A 474 -14.19 2.93 -14.45
N GLU A 475 -15.03 2.22 -15.19
CA GLU A 475 -15.18 2.41 -16.64
C GLU A 475 -15.70 3.82 -17.00
N VAL A 476 -16.63 4.33 -16.21
CA VAL A 476 -17.18 5.68 -16.39
C VAL A 476 -16.19 6.75 -15.91
N GLU A 477 -15.47 6.47 -14.81
CA GLU A 477 -14.39 7.32 -14.31
C GLU A 477 -13.27 7.46 -15.37
N ASP A 478 -12.84 6.37 -16.01
CA ASP A 478 -11.82 6.38 -17.07
C ASP A 478 -12.26 7.19 -18.28
N ALA A 479 -13.54 7.08 -18.68
CA ALA A 479 -14.09 7.89 -19.74
C ALA A 479 -14.07 9.38 -19.39
N LEU A 480 -14.39 9.75 -18.15
CA LEU A 480 -14.29 11.12 -17.66
C LEU A 480 -12.85 11.62 -17.64
N TYR A 481 -11.90 10.83 -17.14
CA TYR A 481 -10.48 11.16 -17.11
C TYR A 481 -9.86 11.39 -18.49
N SER A 482 -10.40 10.78 -19.53
CA SER A 482 -9.93 11.00 -20.90
C SER A 482 -10.24 12.40 -21.45
N HIS A 483 -11.08 13.18 -20.77
CA HIS A 483 -11.40 14.56 -21.15
C HIS A 483 -10.33 15.53 -20.63
N PRO A 484 -9.74 16.43 -21.47
CA PRO A 484 -8.62 17.30 -21.10
C PRO A 484 -8.88 18.24 -19.91
N ALA A 485 -10.13 18.61 -19.66
CA ALA A 485 -10.51 19.48 -18.55
C ALA A 485 -10.74 18.74 -17.22
N VAL A 486 -10.64 17.40 -17.20
CA VAL A 486 -10.90 16.60 -16.00
C VAL A 486 -9.57 16.27 -15.32
N MET A 487 -9.44 16.70 -14.07
CA MET A 487 -8.30 16.37 -13.20
C MET A 487 -8.56 15.15 -12.32
N ASP A 488 -9.81 15.02 -11.82
CA ASP A 488 -10.22 13.90 -10.96
C ASP A 488 -11.71 13.62 -11.13
N ALA A 489 -12.11 12.36 -10.95
CA ALA A 489 -13.51 11.96 -11.09
C ALA A 489 -13.88 10.83 -10.14
N ALA A 490 -15.08 10.86 -9.64
CA ALA A 490 -15.68 9.77 -8.86
C ALA A 490 -17.12 9.52 -9.32
N VAL A 491 -17.42 8.28 -9.63
CA VAL A 491 -18.75 7.83 -10.02
C VAL A 491 -19.46 7.18 -8.83
N VAL A 492 -20.72 7.55 -8.62
CA VAL A 492 -21.55 7.09 -7.50
C VAL A 492 -22.96 6.75 -7.97
N GLY A 493 -23.59 5.79 -7.30
CA GLY A 493 -25.00 5.46 -7.54
C GLY A 493 -25.92 6.49 -6.92
N ILE A 494 -26.89 6.96 -7.71
CA ILE A 494 -28.00 7.81 -7.27
C ILE A 494 -29.24 6.91 -7.15
N PRO A 495 -29.88 6.81 -5.98
CA PRO A 495 -31.09 6.01 -5.83
C PRO A 495 -32.17 6.40 -6.84
N HIS A 496 -32.76 5.41 -7.53
CA HIS A 496 -33.83 5.61 -8.50
C HIS A 496 -34.98 4.63 -8.30
N ARG A 497 -36.19 5.13 -8.21
CA ARG A 497 -37.39 4.36 -7.80
C ARG A 497 -37.70 3.15 -8.68
N VAL A 498 -37.40 3.23 -9.97
CA VAL A 498 -37.74 2.18 -10.96
C VAL A 498 -36.51 1.37 -11.36
N LEU A 499 -35.35 2.03 -11.52
CA LEU A 499 -34.14 1.40 -12.02
C LEU A 499 -33.20 0.87 -10.92
N GLY A 500 -33.55 1.11 -9.65
CA GLY A 500 -32.65 0.84 -8.53
C GLY A 500 -31.65 1.98 -8.34
N GLU A 501 -30.75 2.14 -9.29
CA GLU A 501 -29.76 3.21 -9.30
C GLU A 501 -29.68 3.90 -10.66
N GLU A 502 -29.19 5.14 -10.65
CA GLU A 502 -28.74 5.93 -11.79
C GLU A 502 -27.27 6.33 -11.60
N VAL A 503 -26.60 6.66 -12.69
CA VAL A 503 -25.18 7.07 -12.67
C VAL A 503 -25.06 8.54 -12.29
N GLY A 504 -24.35 8.83 -11.20
CA GLY A 504 -23.91 10.17 -10.84
C GLY A 504 -22.39 10.29 -10.88
N ALA A 505 -21.86 11.49 -11.07
CA ALA A 505 -20.44 11.76 -11.00
C ALA A 505 -20.13 13.06 -10.25
N VAL A 506 -18.98 13.09 -9.58
CA VAL A 506 -18.34 14.31 -9.06
C VAL A 506 -17.02 14.45 -9.77
N VAL A 507 -16.80 15.61 -10.42
CA VAL A 507 -15.64 15.83 -11.28
C VAL A 507 -14.88 17.05 -10.81
N GLN A 508 -13.59 16.90 -10.57
CA GLN A 508 -12.67 18.01 -10.34
C GLN A 508 -12.14 18.50 -11.68
N ILE A 509 -12.29 19.80 -11.90
CA ILE A 509 -11.81 20.45 -13.12
C ILE A 509 -10.34 20.82 -12.97
N ALA A 510 -9.56 20.59 -14.01
CA ALA A 510 -8.15 20.97 -14.07
C ALA A 510 -7.99 22.50 -14.01
N PRO A 511 -6.97 23.02 -13.30
CA PRO A 511 -6.72 24.47 -13.23
C PRO A 511 -6.63 25.12 -14.61
N GLY A 512 -7.31 26.25 -14.77
CA GLY A 512 -7.34 27.00 -16.03
C GLY A 512 -8.25 26.43 -17.12
N HIS A 513 -8.99 25.35 -16.84
CA HIS A 513 -9.98 24.77 -17.77
C HIS A 513 -11.40 25.09 -17.33
N SER A 514 -12.31 25.02 -18.28
CA SER A 514 -13.77 25.07 -18.05
C SER A 514 -14.44 24.05 -18.96
N VAL A 515 -15.47 23.40 -18.46
CA VAL A 515 -16.26 22.41 -19.21
C VAL A 515 -17.68 22.43 -18.67
N SER A 516 -18.67 22.19 -19.53
CA SER A 516 -20.07 22.05 -19.10
C SER A 516 -20.41 20.59 -18.77
N VAL A 517 -21.51 20.40 -18.03
CA VAL A 517 -22.05 19.07 -17.73
C VAL A 517 -22.44 18.35 -19.03
N GLU A 518 -23.08 19.07 -19.95
CA GLU A 518 -23.53 18.54 -21.24
C GLU A 518 -22.34 18.09 -22.09
N GLU A 519 -21.22 18.81 -22.06
CA GLU A 519 -20.00 18.45 -22.77
C GLU A 519 -19.39 17.17 -22.22
N LEU A 520 -19.30 17.02 -20.89
CA LEU A 520 -18.83 15.78 -20.26
C LEU A 520 -19.77 14.60 -20.53
N GLN A 521 -21.10 14.81 -20.48
CA GLN A 521 -22.07 13.78 -20.82
C GLN A 521 -21.94 13.35 -22.31
N ALA A 522 -21.76 14.30 -23.21
CA ALA A 522 -21.52 14.00 -24.64
C ALA A 522 -20.20 13.25 -24.84
N HIS A 523 -19.14 13.65 -24.12
CA HIS A 523 -17.85 12.97 -24.15
C HIS A 523 -17.97 11.52 -23.69
N VAL A 524 -18.55 11.26 -22.50
CA VAL A 524 -18.79 9.90 -22.01
C VAL A 524 -19.67 9.11 -22.98
N GLY A 525 -20.73 9.72 -23.52
CA GLY A 525 -21.63 9.10 -24.50
C GLY A 525 -20.98 8.75 -25.83
N GLY A 526 -19.86 9.40 -26.16
CA GLY A 526 -19.02 9.06 -27.32
C GLY A 526 -18.14 7.81 -27.09
N HIS A 527 -17.91 7.43 -25.85
CA HIS A 527 -17.05 6.31 -25.45
C HIS A 527 -17.83 5.11 -24.91
N LEU A 528 -18.95 5.35 -24.23
CA LEU A 528 -19.72 4.33 -23.52
C LEU A 528 -21.18 4.28 -23.95
N ALA A 529 -21.84 3.15 -23.65
CA ALA A 529 -23.25 2.97 -23.89
C ALA A 529 -24.09 4.03 -23.12
N ARG A 530 -25.19 4.48 -23.74
CA ARG A 530 -26.03 5.58 -23.21
C ARG A 530 -26.48 5.41 -21.76
N PHE A 531 -26.74 4.18 -21.34
CA PHE A 531 -27.21 3.89 -19.98
C PHE A 531 -26.09 4.06 -18.90
N LYS A 532 -24.82 4.16 -19.32
CA LYS A 532 -23.65 4.41 -18.46
C LYS A 532 -23.33 5.91 -18.32
N VAL A 533 -23.93 6.76 -19.16
CA VAL A 533 -23.68 8.21 -19.11
C VAL A 533 -24.26 8.78 -17.82
N PRO A 534 -23.45 9.53 -17.01
CA PRO A 534 -23.94 10.13 -15.79
C PRO A 534 -25.12 11.08 -16.04
N VAL A 535 -26.24 10.86 -15.33
CA VAL A 535 -27.42 11.73 -15.43
C VAL A 535 -27.26 13.01 -14.61
N ARG A 536 -26.35 12.98 -13.62
CA ARG A 536 -25.98 14.12 -12.79
C ARG A 536 -24.45 14.17 -12.67
N ILE A 537 -23.87 15.32 -12.99
CA ILE A 537 -22.44 15.60 -12.78
C ILE A 537 -22.33 16.86 -11.93
N GLU A 538 -21.59 16.76 -10.82
CA GLU A 538 -21.22 17.90 -10.01
C GLU A 538 -19.79 18.30 -10.35
N LEU A 539 -19.60 19.54 -10.82
CA LEU A 539 -18.30 20.12 -11.14
C LEU A 539 -17.76 20.88 -9.94
N ARG A 540 -16.49 20.66 -9.59
CA ARG A 540 -15.80 21.40 -8.52
C ARG A 540 -14.35 21.70 -8.88
N SER A 541 -13.80 22.72 -8.25
CA SER A 541 -12.39 23.10 -8.34
C SER A 541 -11.55 22.43 -7.24
N GLU A 542 -12.19 22.14 -6.09
CA GLU A 542 -11.54 21.55 -4.93
C GLU A 542 -11.27 20.06 -5.16
N PRO A 543 -10.16 19.53 -4.58
CA PRO A 543 -9.84 18.11 -4.63
C PRO A 543 -10.96 17.24 -4.06
N LEU A 544 -11.15 16.06 -4.64
CA LEU A 544 -12.08 15.08 -4.11
C LEU A 544 -11.60 14.56 -2.74
N PRO A 545 -12.54 14.31 -1.78
CA PRO A 545 -12.16 13.82 -0.46
C PRO A 545 -11.53 12.44 -0.55
N ARG A 546 -10.37 12.28 0.11
CA ARG A 546 -9.58 11.04 0.08
C ARG A 546 -9.20 10.61 1.47
N ASN A 547 -9.09 9.30 1.67
CA ASN A 547 -8.46 8.77 2.87
C ASN A 547 -6.91 8.89 2.79
N ALA A 548 -6.25 8.48 3.87
CA ALA A 548 -4.78 8.52 3.96
C ALA A 548 -4.05 7.71 2.88
N ASN A 549 -4.73 6.74 2.26
CA ASN A 549 -4.22 5.95 1.13
C ASN A 549 -4.47 6.60 -0.24
N GLY A 550 -4.98 7.82 -0.25
CA GLY A 550 -5.35 8.51 -1.49
C GLY A 550 -6.61 7.97 -2.17
N LYS A 551 -7.36 7.06 -1.53
CA LYS A 551 -8.60 6.52 -2.07
C LYS A 551 -9.76 7.50 -1.87
N ILE A 552 -10.54 7.76 -2.91
CA ILE A 552 -11.71 8.63 -2.86
C ILE A 552 -12.76 8.07 -1.88
N LEU A 553 -13.29 8.95 -1.03
CA LEU A 553 -14.33 8.65 -0.04
C LEU A 553 -15.72 8.79 -0.67
N LYS A 554 -16.13 7.82 -1.51
CA LYS A 554 -17.40 7.85 -2.25
C LYS A 554 -18.63 8.01 -1.33
N ASN A 555 -18.60 7.45 -0.12
CA ASN A 555 -19.70 7.62 0.83
C ASN A 555 -19.83 9.07 1.32
N GLN A 556 -18.69 9.76 1.54
CA GLN A 556 -18.72 11.19 1.87
C GLN A 556 -19.27 12.00 0.70
N LEU A 557 -18.87 11.70 -0.54
CA LEU A 557 -19.43 12.35 -1.72
C LEU A 557 -20.93 12.11 -1.86
N LYS A 558 -21.42 10.88 -1.58
CA LYS A 558 -22.86 10.58 -1.56
C LYS A 558 -23.61 11.41 -0.51
N GLN A 559 -23.03 11.65 0.67
CA GLN A 559 -23.61 12.52 1.71
C GLN A 559 -23.64 13.97 1.25
N GLU A 560 -22.52 14.50 0.73
CA GLU A 560 -22.43 15.87 0.19
C GLU A 560 -23.46 16.12 -0.93
N LEU A 561 -23.73 15.10 -1.75
CA LEU A 561 -24.77 15.12 -2.80
C LEU A 561 -26.21 14.97 -2.27
N GLY A 562 -26.39 14.74 -0.97
CA GLY A 562 -27.71 14.47 -0.37
C GLY A 562 -28.29 13.10 -0.76
N LEU A 563 -27.47 12.14 -1.15
CA LEU A 563 -27.87 10.80 -1.58
C LEU A 563 -27.91 9.77 -0.44
N LEU A 564 -27.30 10.11 0.70
CA LEU A 564 -27.34 9.34 1.94
C LEU A 564 -27.79 10.26 3.06
N PRO A 565 -28.49 9.74 4.09
CA PRO A 565 -28.79 10.53 5.29
C PRO A 565 -27.48 11.00 5.94
N GLU A 566 -27.49 12.21 6.51
CA GLU A 566 -26.37 12.68 7.33
C GLU A 566 -26.06 11.62 8.40
N ALA A 567 -24.76 11.30 8.58
CA ALA A 567 -24.37 10.43 9.66
C ALA A 567 -24.82 11.06 10.97
N ALA A 568 -25.55 10.29 11.79
CA ALA A 568 -25.86 10.74 13.13
C ALA A 568 -24.54 11.14 13.82
N PRO A 569 -24.49 12.28 14.52
CA PRO A 569 -23.29 12.68 15.25
C PRO A 569 -22.89 11.53 16.19
N ALA A 570 -21.61 11.12 16.09
CA ALA A 570 -21.01 10.02 16.84
C ALA A 570 -20.94 10.33 18.33
#